data_991218dbd8138a0b0ca7cd8300a672fb
#
_entry.id   991218dbd8138a0b0ca7cd8300a672fb
#
_cell.length_a   1.000
_cell.length_b   1.000
_cell.length_c   1.000
_cell.angle_alpha   90.00
_cell.angle_beta   90.00
_cell.angle_gamma   90.00
#
_symmetry.space_group_name_H-M   'P 1'
#
loop_
_entity.id
_entity.type
_entity.pdbx_description
1 polymer ?
#
loop_
_entity_poly.entity_id
_entity_poly.type
_entity_poly.pdbx_seq_one_letter_code
_entity_poly.pdbx_strand_id
1 'polypeptide(L)'
;MTTPDLRSLFDAQYQASRAALDVPLAVRRDRLQRIGTLLDDHGPALADAVQADFGIRSAKLTEVADIFVLRTLLSHTLSHLAR
;
A
#
# COMPACT_ATOMS: atom_id res chain seq x y z
N MET A 1 -21.47 0.68 -13.03
CA MET A 1 -20.25 1.47 -12.87
C MET A 1 -19.07 0.73 -13.50
N THR A 2 -18.35 1.38 -14.37
CA THR A 2 -17.23 0.75 -15.05
C THR A 2 -15.96 0.90 -14.22
N THR A 3 -15.24 -0.21 -14.01
CA THR A 3 -13.95 -0.16 -13.33
C THR A 3 -12.94 0.51 -14.26
N PRO A 4 -12.21 1.55 -13.80
CA PRO A 4 -11.17 2.15 -14.63
C PRO A 4 -10.11 1.10 -14.96
N ASP A 5 -9.54 1.16 -16.15
CA ASP A 5 -8.47 0.25 -16.50
C ASP A 5 -7.15 0.71 -15.84
N LEU A 6 -6.19 -0.20 -15.74
CA LEU A 6 -4.93 0.07 -15.07
C LEU A 6 -4.13 1.16 -15.78
N ARG A 7 -4.24 1.24 -17.11
CA ARG A 7 -3.53 2.26 -17.88
C ARG A 7 -4.03 3.66 -17.54
N SER A 8 -5.35 3.83 -17.44
CA SER A 8 -5.95 5.11 -17.08
C SER A 8 -5.52 5.55 -15.68
N LEU A 9 -5.51 4.61 -14.72
CA LEU A 9 -5.05 4.90 -13.36
C LEU A 9 -3.58 5.28 -13.35
N PHE A 10 -2.74 4.56 -14.09
CA PHE A 10 -1.32 4.89 -14.20
C PHE A 10 -1.11 6.28 -14.77
N ASP A 11 -1.78 6.60 -15.88
CA ASP A 11 -1.63 7.89 -16.54
C ASP A 11 -2.03 9.03 -15.63
N ALA A 12 -3.13 8.87 -14.87
CA ALA A 12 -3.59 9.88 -13.93
C ALA A 12 -2.56 10.11 -12.82
N GLN A 13 -2.01 9.04 -12.27
CA GLN A 13 -0.98 9.13 -11.22
C GLN A 13 0.32 9.72 -11.76
N TYR A 14 0.71 9.34 -12.95
CA TYR A 14 1.92 9.88 -13.57
C TYR A 14 1.80 11.39 -13.77
N GLN A 15 0.67 11.85 -14.30
CA GLN A 15 0.42 13.27 -14.51
C GLN A 15 0.43 14.03 -13.17
N ALA A 16 -0.22 13.49 -12.16
CA ALA A 16 -0.27 14.10 -10.83
C ALA A 16 1.12 14.20 -10.22
N SER A 17 1.95 13.16 -10.34
CA SER A 17 3.30 13.18 -9.78
C SER A 17 4.20 14.18 -10.48
N ARG A 18 4.03 14.35 -11.80
CA ARG A 18 4.81 15.34 -12.57
C ARG A 18 4.41 16.76 -12.23
N ALA A 19 3.13 16.97 -11.93
CA ALA A 19 2.63 18.30 -11.58
C ALA A 19 3.05 18.72 -10.17
N ALA A 20 3.34 17.76 -9.28
CA ALA A 20 3.68 18.04 -7.88
C ALA A 20 4.99 17.34 -7.49
N LEU A 21 6.11 17.79 -8.09
CA LEU A 21 7.42 17.18 -7.82
C LEU A 21 7.91 17.45 -6.40
N ASP A 22 7.56 18.61 -5.84
CA ASP A 22 8.00 18.99 -4.50
C ASP A 22 6.85 18.73 -3.51
N VAL A 23 6.81 17.51 -2.97
CA VAL A 23 5.74 17.08 -2.09
C VAL A 23 6.07 17.43 -0.64
N PRO A 24 5.24 18.22 0.06
CA PRO A 24 5.49 18.57 1.46
C PRO A 24 5.53 17.33 2.37
N LEU A 25 6.29 17.43 3.46
CA LEU A 25 6.43 16.36 4.45
C LEU A 25 5.09 15.88 5.00
N ALA A 26 4.19 16.82 5.31
CA ALA A 26 2.87 16.47 5.85
C ALA A 26 2.07 15.60 4.89
N VAL A 27 2.14 15.88 3.59
CA VAL A 27 1.44 15.11 2.57
C VAL A 27 2.05 13.72 2.45
N ARG A 28 3.38 13.61 2.47
CA ARG A 28 4.06 12.31 2.42
C ARG A 28 3.71 11.46 3.64
N ARG A 29 3.67 12.08 4.82
CA ARG A 29 3.28 11.39 6.05
C ARG A 29 1.84 10.87 5.96
N ASP A 30 0.93 11.71 5.47
CA ASP A 30 -0.48 11.34 5.31
C ASP A 30 -0.62 10.14 4.36
N ARG A 31 0.12 10.16 3.24
CA ARG A 31 0.07 9.06 2.28
C ARG A 31 0.55 7.75 2.89
N LEU A 32 1.63 7.79 3.67
CA LEU A 32 2.13 6.59 4.35
C LEU A 32 1.15 6.09 5.41
N GLN A 33 0.51 6.99 6.13
CA GLN A 33 -0.50 6.62 7.12
C GLN A 33 -1.71 5.96 6.46
N ARG A 34 -2.08 6.41 5.27
CA ARG A 34 -3.17 5.78 4.50
C ARG A 34 -2.81 4.35 4.09
N ILE A 35 -1.55 4.10 3.75
CA ILE A 35 -1.10 2.73 3.47
C ILE A 35 -1.27 1.86 4.72
N GLY A 36 -0.92 2.40 5.90
CA GLY A 36 -1.11 1.69 7.16
C GLY A 36 -2.57 1.33 7.40
N THR A 37 -3.48 2.28 7.17
CA THR A 37 -4.92 2.04 7.28
C THR A 37 -5.39 0.97 6.31
N LEU A 38 -4.89 1.00 5.06
CA LEU A 38 -5.20 0.00 4.07
C LEU A 38 -4.80 -1.39 4.53
N LEU A 39 -3.60 -1.53 5.09
CA LEU A 39 -3.12 -2.82 5.60
C LEU A 39 -3.95 -3.29 6.79
N ASP A 40 -4.36 -2.39 7.68
CA ASP A 40 -5.19 -2.73 8.82
C ASP A 40 -6.57 -3.20 8.40
N ASP A 41 -7.20 -2.48 7.48
CA ASP A 41 -8.59 -2.73 7.09
C ASP A 41 -8.71 -3.89 6.12
N HIS A 42 -7.73 -4.07 5.24
CA HIS A 42 -7.82 -5.01 4.12
C HIS A 42 -6.77 -6.12 4.16
N GLY A 43 -5.90 -6.12 5.18
CA GLY A 43 -4.86 -7.15 5.29
C GLY A 43 -5.39 -8.57 5.23
N PRO A 44 -6.38 -8.93 6.06
CA PRO A 44 -6.94 -10.28 6.00
C PRO A 44 -7.55 -10.64 4.64
N ALA A 45 -8.24 -9.69 3.99
CA ALA A 45 -8.80 -9.91 2.67
C ALA A 45 -7.72 -10.11 1.61
N LEU A 46 -6.62 -9.36 1.73
CA LEU A 46 -5.47 -9.52 0.83
C LEU A 46 -4.83 -10.90 1.02
N ALA A 47 -4.67 -11.34 2.27
CA ALA A 47 -4.12 -12.65 2.57
C ALA A 47 -4.99 -13.77 1.99
N ASP A 48 -6.30 -13.63 2.11
CA ASP A 48 -7.25 -14.59 1.55
C ASP A 48 -7.18 -14.62 0.02
N ALA A 49 -7.04 -13.47 -0.60
CA ALA A 49 -6.93 -13.36 -2.06
C ALA A 49 -5.66 -14.05 -2.56
N VAL A 50 -4.53 -13.86 -1.86
CA VAL A 50 -3.27 -14.53 -2.21
C VAL A 50 -3.41 -16.04 -2.06
N GLN A 51 -4.06 -16.50 -1.00
CA GLN A 51 -4.30 -17.92 -0.79
C GLN A 51 -5.15 -18.51 -1.94
N ALA A 52 -6.19 -17.78 -2.35
CA ALA A 52 -7.06 -18.22 -3.44
C ALA A 52 -6.29 -18.33 -4.76
N ASP A 53 -5.37 -17.38 -5.03
CA ASP A 53 -4.60 -17.37 -6.26
C ASP A 53 -3.59 -18.52 -6.32
N PHE A 54 -2.86 -18.74 -5.22
CA PHE A 54 -1.79 -19.73 -5.20
C PHE A 54 -2.27 -21.12 -4.78
N GLY A 55 -3.40 -21.20 -4.10
CA GLY A 55 -4.01 -22.45 -3.70
C GLY A 55 -3.34 -23.17 -2.55
N ILE A 56 -2.01 -23.09 -2.45
CA ILE A 56 -1.23 -23.79 -1.42
C ILE A 56 -0.62 -22.86 -0.38
N ARG A 57 -0.65 -21.54 -0.62
CA ARG A 57 -0.08 -20.58 0.32
C ARG A 57 -1.12 -20.23 1.37
N SER A 58 -0.81 -20.46 2.66
CA SER A 58 -1.76 -20.15 3.73
C SER A 58 -1.89 -18.64 3.93
N ALA A 59 -3.08 -18.21 4.34
CA ALA A 59 -3.33 -16.81 4.69
C ALA A 59 -2.43 -16.37 5.85
N LYS A 60 -2.17 -17.27 6.79
CA LYS A 60 -1.29 -16.99 7.92
C LYS A 60 0.13 -16.65 7.48
N LEU A 61 0.65 -17.39 6.49
CA LEU A 61 1.98 -17.11 5.96
C LEU A 61 2.03 -15.74 5.30
N THR A 62 1.02 -15.38 4.54
CA THR A 62 0.94 -14.06 3.91
C THR A 62 0.90 -12.95 4.96
N GLU A 63 0.12 -13.12 6.03
CA GLU A 63 0.06 -12.14 7.12
C GLU A 63 1.43 -11.93 7.76
N VAL A 64 2.16 -13.01 8.03
CA VAL A 64 3.47 -12.92 8.69
C VAL A 64 4.54 -12.44 7.72
N ALA A 65 4.65 -13.06 6.54
CA ALA A 65 5.76 -12.81 5.64
C ALA A 65 5.62 -11.50 4.87
N ASP A 66 4.41 -11.11 4.52
CA ASP A 66 4.20 -9.96 3.65
C ASP A 66 3.62 -8.76 4.41
N ILE A 67 2.48 -8.94 5.07
CA ILE A 67 1.75 -7.82 5.68
C ILE A 67 2.46 -7.32 6.92
N PHE A 68 2.91 -8.22 7.80
CA PHE A 68 3.64 -7.83 9.00
C PHE A 68 4.93 -7.10 8.65
N VAL A 69 5.67 -7.60 7.65
CA VAL A 69 6.92 -6.97 7.19
C VAL A 69 6.64 -5.58 6.63
N LEU A 70 5.59 -5.43 5.83
CA LEU A 70 5.22 -4.12 5.29
C LEU A 70 4.87 -3.13 6.40
N ARG A 71 4.13 -3.57 7.43
CA ARG A 71 3.79 -2.71 8.56
C ARG A 71 5.02 -2.29 9.33
N THR A 72 5.97 -3.19 9.52
CA THR A 72 7.22 -2.89 10.21
C THR A 72 8.03 -1.85 9.44
N LEU A 73 8.15 -2.02 8.12
CA LEU A 73 8.82 -1.07 7.26
C LEU A 73 8.11 0.29 7.26
N LEU A 74 6.79 0.29 7.24
CA LEU A 74 6.01 1.51 7.28
C LEU A 74 6.23 2.27 8.58
N SER A 75 6.18 1.58 9.73
CA SER A 75 6.44 2.19 11.03
C SER A 75 7.84 2.80 11.08
N HIS A 76 8.84 2.09 10.60
CA HIS A 76 10.21 2.58 10.54
C HIS A 76 10.29 3.84 9.68
N THR A 77 9.70 3.79 8.49
CA THR A 77 9.72 4.91 7.56
C THR A 77 9.06 6.16 8.18
N LEU A 78 7.89 5.99 8.79
CA LEU A 78 7.17 7.10 9.42
C LEU A 78 7.98 7.74 10.54
N SER A 79 8.66 6.93 11.36
CA SER A 79 9.45 7.46 12.48
C SER A 79 10.72 8.17 12.03
N HIS A 80 11.19 7.93 10.80
CA HIS A 80 12.42 8.52 10.26
C HIS A 80 12.16 9.49 9.12
N LEU A 81 10.91 9.77 8.80
CA LEU A 81 10.54 10.52 7.60
C LEU A 81 11.13 11.94 7.56
N ALA A 82 11.25 12.58 8.71
CA ALA A 82 11.74 13.96 8.81
C ALA A 82 13.26 14.07 8.95
N ARG A 83 13.96 12.95 8.96
CA ARG A 83 15.44 12.95 9.12
C ARG A 83 16.16 13.09 7.81
#